data_490d4b2a9c17651c53315fba467b8cd2
#
_entry.id   490d4b2a9c17651c53315fba467b8cd2
#
_cell.length_a   1.000
_cell.length_b   1.000
_cell.length_c   1.000
_cell.angle_alpha   90.00
_cell.angle_beta   90.00
_cell.angle_gamma   90.00
#
_symmetry.space_group_name_H-M   'P 1'
#
loop_
_entity.id
_entity.type
_entity.pdbx_description
1 polymer ?
#
loop_
_entity_poly.entity_id
_entity_poly.type
_entity_poly.pdbx_seq_one_letter_code
_entity_poly.pdbx_strand_id
1 'polypeptide(L)'
;MTKKTNWKPSEDEKLRSELEKKTPLKDIADMLCKTEDAVYLYCYRHDIPLRPRLENPMMRKLLEIKFGRPELFHPDRDFLIRVGINQKRWSELSWGYTQPTQNEMMRVAKELNFTVEETFKLMDARQLDLFEKQ
;
A
#
# COMPACT_ATOMS: atom_id res chain seq x y z
N MET A 1 -28.27 -8.52 8.63
CA MET A 1 -27.57 -8.44 8.84
C MET A 1 -26.73 -8.24 8.52
N THR A 2 -26.46 -8.23 8.82
CA THR A 2 -25.65 -8.14 8.83
C THR A 2 -24.75 -8.28 8.94
N LYS A 3 -24.51 -8.52 8.74
CA LYS A 3 -23.65 -8.78 8.98
C LYS A 3 -22.54 -8.66 8.90
N LYS A 4 -22.70 -8.69 9.06
CA LYS A 4 -21.44 -8.29 9.19
C LYS A 4 -20.50 -9.25 9.70
N THR A 5 -19.50 -9.42 9.00
CA THR A 5 -18.52 -10.37 9.42
C THR A 5 -17.70 -9.78 10.53
N ASN A 6 -17.97 -10.20 11.71
CA ASN A 6 -17.13 -9.83 12.83
C ASN A 6 -15.96 -10.78 12.87
N TRP A 7 -14.78 -10.24 12.67
CA TRP A 7 -13.56 -11.02 12.74
C TRP A 7 -13.16 -11.21 14.19
N LYS A 8 -12.90 -12.44 14.56
CA LYS A 8 -12.44 -12.77 15.92
C LYS A 8 -10.93 -12.58 16.01
N PRO A 9 -10.39 -12.29 17.21
CA PRO A 9 -8.93 -12.16 17.37
C PRO A 9 -8.17 -13.39 16.89
N SER A 10 -8.72 -14.59 17.09
CA SER A 10 -8.09 -15.81 16.61
C SER A 10 -8.00 -15.88 15.10
N GLU A 11 -9.01 -15.32 14.42
CA GLU A 11 -9.01 -15.27 12.97
C GLU A 11 -7.99 -14.30 12.45
N ASP A 12 -7.83 -13.15 13.11
CA ASP A 12 -6.82 -12.17 12.78
C ASP A 12 -5.42 -12.75 12.90
N GLU A 13 -5.15 -13.45 14.01
CA GLU A 13 -3.87 -14.12 14.22
C GLU A 13 -3.58 -15.16 13.15
N LYS A 14 -4.60 -15.94 12.81
CA LYS A 14 -4.47 -16.96 11.78
C LYS A 14 -4.13 -16.35 10.43
N LEU A 15 -4.83 -15.27 10.09
CA LEU A 15 -4.59 -14.54 8.84
C LEU A 15 -3.15 -14.06 8.76
N ARG A 16 -2.69 -13.38 9.80
CA ARG A 16 -1.32 -12.83 9.81
C ARG A 16 -0.28 -13.93 9.72
N SER A 17 -0.50 -15.03 10.45
CA SER A 17 0.41 -16.17 10.44
C SER A 17 0.50 -16.79 9.05
N GLU A 18 -0.65 -16.99 8.40
CA GLU A 18 -0.67 -17.58 7.07
C GLU A 18 -0.06 -16.66 6.01
N LEU A 19 -0.22 -15.36 6.17
CA LEU A 19 0.41 -14.41 5.26
C LEU A 19 1.93 -14.46 5.37
N GLU A 20 2.45 -14.65 6.59
CA GLU A 20 3.89 -14.81 6.79
C GLU A 20 4.41 -16.06 6.08
N LYS A 21 3.61 -17.11 6.05
CA LYS A 21 3.94 -18.35 5.35
C LYS A 21 3.76 -18.25 3.85
N LYS A 22 3.27 -17.10 3.36
CA LYS A 22 3.01 -16.85 1.95
C LYS A 22 1.91 -17.75 1.38
N THR A 23 0.95 -18.10 2.23
CA THR A 23 -0.20 -18.90 1.82
C THR A 23 -1.08 -18.05 0.88
N PRO A 24 -1.54 -18.62 -0.25
CA PRO A 24 -2.43 -17.89 -1.15
C PRO A 24 -3.69 -17.40 -0.46
N LEU A 25 -4.17 -16.24 -0.86
CA LEU A 25 -5.36 -15.63 -0.26
C LEU A 25 -6.58 -16.54 -0.34
N LYS A 26 -6.70 -17.25 -1.44
CA LYS A 26 -7.81 -18.19 -1.62
C LYS A 26 -7.81 -19.26 -0.53
N ASP A 27 -6.64 -19.80 -0.23
CA ASP A 27 -6.51 -20.84 0.79
C ASP A 27 -6.80 -20.29 2.17
N ILE A 28 -6.34 -19.07 2.44
CA ILE A 28 -6.62 -18.43 3.72
C ILE A 28 -8.13 -18.22 3.89
N ALA A 29 -8.80 -17.77 2.84
CA ALA A 29 -10.24 -17.57 2.88
C ALA A 29 -10.96 -18.88 3.18
N ASP A 30 -10.53 -19.96 2.55
CA ASP A 30 -11.12 -21.29 2.81
C ASP A 30 -10.92 -21.71 4.26
N MET A 31 -9.73 -21.49 4.80
CA MET A 31 -9.43 -21.83 6.19
C MET A 31 -10.31 -21.07 7.17
N LEU A 32 -10.65 -19.84 6.85
CA LEU A 32 -11.43 -18.97 7.72
C LEU A 32 -12.93 -19.02 7.40
N CYS A 33 -13.32 -19.82 6.41
CA CYS A 33 -14.70 -19.90 5.96
C CYS A 33 -15.25 -18.54 5.55
N LYS A 34 -14.42 -17.76 4.85
CA LYS A 34 -14.79 -16.44 4.35
C LYS A 34 -14.51 -16.38 2.86
N THR A 35 -15.02 -15.34 2.20
CA THR A 35 -14.72 -15.12 0.79
C THR A 35 -13.37 -14.42 0.65
N GLU A 36 -12.76 -14.57 -0.53
CA GLU A 36 -11.51 -13.85 -0.81
C GLU A 36 -11.71 -12.35 -0.67
N ASP A 37 -12.84 -11.84 -1.17
CA ASP A 37 -13.14 -10.41 -1.09
C ASP A 37 -13.23 -9.94 0.36
N ALA A 38 -13.85 -10.75 1.22
CA ALA A 38 -13.97 -10.39 2.64
C ALA A 38 -12.60 -10.32 3.30
N VAL A 39 -11.70 -11.27 3.00
CA VAL A 39 -10.35 -11.27 3.54
C VAL A 39 -9.56 -10.09 3.01
N TYR A 40 -9.66 -9.82 1.71
CA TYR A 40 -8.97 -8.68 1.10
C TYR A 40 -9.41 -7.36 1.74
N LEU A 41 -10.72 -7.16 1.91
CA LEU A 41 -11.24 -5.93 2.52
C LEU A 41 -10.80 -5.78 3.96
N TYR A 42 -10.76 -6.88 4.70
CA TYR A 42 -10.26 -6.85 6.07
C TYR A 42 -8.81 -6.38 6.11
N CYS A 43 -7.97 -6.95 5.24
CA CYS A 43 -6.57 -6.56 5.16
C CYS A 43 -6.44 -5.09 4.79
N TYR A 44 -7.24 -4.62 3.85
CA TYR A 44 -7.20 -3.23 3.42
C TYR A 44 -7.57 -2.28 4.55
N ARG A 45 -8.63 -2.59 5.29
CA ARG A 45 -9.11 -1.73 6.38
C ARG A 45 -8.15 -1.68 7.56
N HIS A 46 -7.46 -2.78 7.81
CA HIS A 46 -6.55 -2.89 8.96
C HIS A 46 -5.09 -2.73 8.60
N ASP A 47 -4.82 -2.31 7.36
CA ASP A 47 -3.46 -2.07 6.89
C ASP A 47 -2.57 -3.31 7.05
N ILE A 48 -3.11 -4.47 6.71
CA ILE A 48 -2.36 -5.72 6.74
C ILE A 48 -1.88 -5.99 5.32
N PRO A 49 -0.57 -5.96 5.06
CA PRO A 49 -0.07 -6.22 3.71
C PRO A 49 -0.23 -7.69 3.33
N LEU A 50 -0.67 -7.94 2.10
CA LEU A 50 -0.88 -9.30 1.60
C LEU A 50 0.44 -10.00 1.29
N ARG A 51 1.50 -9.25 1.18
CA ARG A 51 2.85 -9.75 0.93
C ARG A 51 3.84 -8.77 1.55
N PRO A 52 5.11 -9.17 1.73
CA PRO A 52 6.07 -8.27 2.37
C PRO A 52 6.21 -6.95 1.65
N ARG A 53 6.22 -5.88 2.42
CA ARG A 53 6.47 -4.53 1.91
C ARG A 53 7.96 -4.29 1.78
N LEU A 54 8.31 -3.35 0.91
CA LEU A 54 9.68 -2.88 0.85
C LEU A 54 10.04 -2.18 2.17
N GLU A 55 11.32 -2.14 2.47
CA GLU A 55 11.80 -1.52 3.69
C GLU A 55 11.49 -0.02 3.73
N ASN A 56 11.66 0.66 2.58
CA ASN A 56 11.41 2.09 2.47
C ASN A 56 10.53 2.38 1.25
N PRO A 57 9.23 2.07 1.32
CA PRO A 57 8.35 2.31 0.17
C PRO A 57 8.07 3.81 0.02
N MET A 58 8.67 4.42 -1.01
CA MET A 58 8.64 5.87 -1.18
C MET A 58 7.26 6.44 -1.41
N MET A 59 6.43 5.78 -2.23
CA MET A 59 5.09 6.28 -2.51
C MET A 59 4.23 6.26 -1.24
N ARG A 60 4.34 5.17 -0.48
CA ARG A 60 3.60 5.05 0.77
C ARG A 60 4.04 6.12 1.76
N LYS A 61 5.34 6.38 1.82
CA LYS A 61 5.89 7.39 2.71
C LYS A 61 5.38 8.79 2.35
N LEU A 62 5.32 9.08 1.05
CA LEU A 62 4.78 10.34 0.58
C LEU A 62 3.32 10.52 1.01
N LEU A 63 2.52 9.45 0.87
CA LEU A 63 1.13 9.49 1.28
C LEU A 63 0.96 9.64 2.79
N GLU A 64 1.86 9.03 3.56
CA GLU A 64 1.84 9.17 5.02
C GLU A 64 2.10 10.62 5.44
N ILE A 65 3.06 11.27 4.78
CA ILE A 65 3.38 12.67 5.08
C ILE A 65 2.18 13.58 4.78
N LYS A 66 1.49 13.33 3.67
CA LYS A 66 0.40 14.20 3.25
C LYS A 66 -0.89 13.94 4.02
N PHE A 67 -1.22 12.68 4.27
CA PHE A 67 -2.51 12.29 4.83
C PHE A 67 -2.45 11.66 6.22
N GLY A 68 -1.26 11.38 6.72
CA GLY A 68 -1.07 10.66 7.98
C GLY A 68 -1.17 9.16 7.79
N ARG A 69 -2.21 8.69 7.13
CA ARG A 69 -2.42 7.27 6.82
C ARG A 69 -2.69 7.12 5.34
N PRO A 70 -1.89 6.31 4.62
CA PRO A 70 -2.10 6.13 3.18
C PRO A 70 -3.51 5.68 2.81
N GLU A 71 -4.17 4.92 3.69
CA GLU A 71 -5.51 4.41 3.43
C GLU A 71 -6.56 5.50 3.32
N LEU A 72 -6.26 6.69 3.82
CA LEU A 72 -7.19 7.81 3.74
C LEU A 72 -7.27 8.43 2.35
N PHE A 73 -6.32 8.13 1.50
CA PHE A 73 -6.32 8.66 0.15
C PHE A 73 -6.92 7.65 -0.82
N HIS A 74 -7.98 8.06 -1.50
CA HIS A 74 -8.67 7.25 -2.49
C HIS A 74 -8.60 7.96 -3.84
N PRO A 75 -7.65 7.57 -4.69
CA PRO A 75 -7.51 8.24 -5.99
C PRO A 75 -8.70 7.92 -6.88
N ASP A 76 -9.20 8.96 -7.57
CA ASP A 76 -10.22 8.73 -8.55
C ASP A 76 -9.57 8.48 -9.93
N ARG A 77 -10.40 8.18 -10.91
CA ARG A 77 -9.91 7.87 -12.25
C ARG A 77 -9.14 9.05 -12.84
N ASP A 78 -9.63 10.26 -12.64
CA ASP A 78 -9.00 11.46 -13.20
C ASP A 78 -7.60 11.66 -12.61
N PHE A 79 -7.44 11.42 -11.30
CA PHE A 79 -6.14 11.50 -10.68
C PHE A 79 -5.15 10.52 -11.32
N LEU A 80 -5.58 9.27 -11.50
CA LEU A 80 -4.72 8.24 -12.09
C LEU A 80 -4.32 8.60 -13.51
N ILE A 81 -5.25 9.18 -14.29
CA ILE A 81 -4.94 9.62 -15.64
C ILE A 81 -3.91 10.74 -15.62
N ARG A 82 -4.08 11.71 -14.71
CA ARG A 82 -3.15 12.84 -14.64
C ARG A 82 -1.73 12.41 -14.27
N VAL A 83 -1.62 11.44 -13.36
CA VAL A 83 -0.29 10.97 -12.96
C VAL A 83 0.25 9.87 -13.89
N GLY A 84 -0.58 9.37 -14.81
CA GLY A 84 -0.14 8.35 -15.76
C GLY A 84 0.16 7.00 -15.13
N ILE A 85 -0.57 6.66 -14.09
CA ILE A 85 -0.39 5.40 -13.35
C ILE A 85 -1.72 4.64 -13.39
N ASN A 86 -1.70 3.37 -13.81
CA ASN A 86 -2.93 2.60 -13.85
C ASN A 86 -3.28 2.08 -12.44
N GLN A 87 -4.49 1.58 -12.28
CA GLN A 87 -5.01 1.14 -11.00
C GLN A 87 -4.14 0.06 -10.35
N LYS A 88 -3.72 -0.91 -11.12
CA LYS A 88 -2.90 -2.00 -10.61
C LYS A 88 -1.55 -1.49 -10.10
N ARG A 89 -0.90 -0.66 -10.91
CA ARG A 89 0.39 -0.07 -10.54
C ARG A 89 0.25 0.79 -9.30
N TRP A 90 -0.81 1.61 -9.24
CA TRP A 90 -1.07 2.46 -8.08
C TRP A 90 -1.23 1.62 -6.82
N SER A 91 -1.99 0.53 -6.92
CA SER A 91 -2.20 -0.36 -5.77
C SER A 91 -0.86 -0.89 -5.24
N GLU A 92 0.02 -1.33 -6.14
CA GLU A 92 1.33 -1.84 -5.73
C GLU A 92 2.19 -0.77 -5.09
N LEU A 93 2.14 0.45 -5.62
CA LEU A 93 2.92 1.56 -5.09
C LEU A 93 2.41 2.01 -3.73
N SER A 94 1.10 2.15 -3.59
CA SER A 94 0.50 2.65 -2.36
C SER A 94 0.59 1.65 -1.21
N TRP A 95 0.55 0.35 -1.52
CA TRP A 95 0.75 -0.68 -0.51
C TRP A 95 2.21 -0.80 -0.08
N GLY A 96 3.13 -0.32 -0.92
CA GLY A 96 4.56 -0.39 -0.61
C GLY A 96 5.23 -1.65 -1.10
N TYR A 97 4.66 -2.32 -2.11
CA TYR A 97 5.25 -3.54 -2.67
C TYR A 97 6.32 -3.26 -3.69
N THR A 98 6.24 -2.14 -4.39
CA THR A 98 7.25 -1.76 -5.38
C THR A 98 7.59 -0.28 -5.19
N GLN A 99 8.74 0.12 -5.74
CA GLN A 99 9.14 1.51 -5.70
C GLN A 99 8.66 2.25 -6.94
N PRO A 100 8.25 3.49 -6.79
CA PRO A 100 7.90 4.31 -7.95
C PRO A 100 9.14 4.73 -8.71
N THR A 101 8.97 5.00 -10.00
CA THR A 101 10.04 5.65 -10.76
C THR A 101 10.10 7.11 -10.33
N GLN A 102 11.21 7.78 -10.70
CA GLN A 102 11.36 9.19 -10.40
C GLN A 102 10.22 10.01 -11.00
N ASN A 103 9.85 9.70 -12.24
CA ASN A 103 8.75 10.41 -12.91
C ASN A 103 7.42 10.19 -12.20
N GLU A 104 7.16 8.97 -11.73
CA GLU A 104 5.94 8.69 -10.99
C GLU A 104 5.87 9.49 -9.69
N MET A 105 6.98 9.54 -8.96
CA MET A 105 7.05 10.31 -7.72
C MET A 105 6.79 11.80 -7.99
N MET A 106 7.43 12.35 -9.02
CA MET A 106 7.28 13.76 -9.36
C MET A 106 5.84 14.11 -9.72
N ARG A 107 5.21 13.25 -10.53
CA ARG A 107 3.84 13.50 -10.96
C ARG A 107 2.86 13.45 -9.79
N VAL A 108 3.00 12.44 -8.92
CA VAL A 108 2.11 12.30 -7.77
C VAL A 108 2.34 13.44 -6.79
N ALA A 109 3.59 13.78 -6.51
CA ALA A 109 3.91 14.88 -5.61
C ALA A 109 3.30 16.19 -6.10
N LYS A 110 3.37 16.45 -7.40
CA LYS A 110 2.80 17.64 -7.99
C LYS A 110 1.28 17.66 -7.83
N GLU A 111 0.62 16.56 -8.12
CA GLU A 111 -0.84 16.47 -7.99
C GLU A 111 -1.30 16.62 -6.54
N LEU A 112 -0.49 16.19 -5.58
CA LEU A 112 -0.81 16.31 -4.16
C LEU A 112 -0.30 17.61 -3.55
N ASN A 113 0.19 18.52 -4.37
CA ASN A 113 0.64 19.86 -3.94
C ASN A 113 1.84 19.84 -3.02
N PHE A 114 2.75 18.89 -3.23
CA PHE A 114 4.05 18.95 -2.57
C PHE A 114 4.92 19.99 -3.27
N THR A 115 5.74 20.68 -2.51
CA THR A 115 6.70 21.60 -3.12
C THR A 115 7.82 20.79 -3.77
N VAL A 116 8.51 21.42 -4.72
CA VAL A 116 9.65 20.78 -5.36
C VAL A 116 10.71 20.43 -4.32
N GLU A 117 10.91 21.31 -3.36
CA GLU A 117 11.88 21.10 -2.29
C GLU A 117 11.54 19.89 -1.44
N GLU A 118 10.27 19.75 -1.04
CA GLU A 118 9.83 18.61 -0.26
C GLU A 118 10.04 17.29 -1.02
N THR A 119 9.74 17.33 -2.32
CA THR A 119 9.89 16.16 -3.17
C THR A 119 11.36 15.74 -3.27
N PHE A 120 12.24 16.71 -3.46
CA PHE A 120 13.67 16.43 -3.54
C PHE A 120 14.23 15.86 -2.24
N LYS A 121 13.77 16.36 -1.11
CA LYS A 121 14.22 15.84 0.18
C LYS A 121 13.91 14.37 0.34
N LEU A 122 12.72 13.97 -0.09
CA LEU A 122 12.31 12.55 -0.04
C LEU A 122 13.18 11.71 -0.95
N MET A 123 13.43 12.19 -2.17
CA MET A 123 14.21 11.45 -3.15
C MET A 123 15.68 11.35 -2.77
N ASP A 124 16.23 12.44 -2.25
CA ASP A 124 17.64 12.45 -1.83
C ASP A 124 17.91 11.46 -0.72
N ALA A 125 17.02 11.40 0.27
CA ALA A 125 17.17 10.44 1.36
C ALA A 125 17.21 9.03 0.83
N ARG A 126 16.35 8.74 -0.15
CA ARG A 126 16.33 7.41 -0.76
C ARG A 126 17.58 7.12 -1.56
N GLN A 127 18.05 8.10 -2.33
CA GLN A 127 19.27 7.93 -3.14
C GLN A 127 20.47 7.68 -2.25
N LEU A 128 20.55 8.40 -1.15
CA LEU A 128 21.64 8.19 -0.18
C LEU A 128 21.62 6.77 0.37
N ASP A 129 20.43 6.26 0.70
CA ASP A 129 20.30 4.88 1.17
C ASP A 129 20.79 3.88 0.12
N LEU A 130 20.47 4.13 -1.14
CA LEU A 130 20.91 3.25 -2.22
C LEU A 130 22.43 3.27 -2.36
N PHE A 131 23.04 4.43 -2.28
CA PHE A 131 24.48 4.56 -2.37
C PHE A 131 25.18 3.90 -1.19
N GLU A 132 24.65 4.05 -0.01
CA GLU A 132 25.22 3.44 1.18
C GLU A 132 25.20 1.91 1.12
N LYS A 133 24.21 1.35 0.45
CA LYS A 133 24.09 -0.11 0.33
C LYS A 133 24.97 -0.70 -0.75
N GLN A 134 25.57 0.13 -1.56
CA GLN A 134 26.51 -0.34 -2.58
C GLN A 134 27.91 -0.43 -2.01
#